data_c3f75c919a3303e3aed619b7220f1ef2
#
_entry.id   c3f75c919a3303e3aed619b7220f1ef2
#
_cell.length_a   1.000
_cell.length_b   1.000
_cell.length_c   1.000
_cell.angle_alpha   90.00
_cell.angle_beta   90.00
_cell.angle_gamma   90.00
#
_symmetry.space_group_name_H-M   'P 1'
#
loop_
_entity.id
_entity.type
_entity.pdbx_description
1 polymer ?
#
loop_
_entity_poly.entity_id
_entity_poly.type
_entity_poly.pdbx_seq_one_letter_code
_entity_poly.pdbx_strand_id
1 'polypeptide(L)'
;MENSNTEKTNLSILKTKDLPDSFIFHECVIGKKQIQSDYGFSYILFHKNNGTDVITFVNEESNFGIGLKEHFNTIVNSVFEMEIRSFGEGKYKGFVIKRITKLRDLVIPSQTKLEGF
;
A
#
# COMPACT_ATOMS: atom_id res chain seq x y z
N MET A 1 -17.28 -11.79 22.86
CA MET A 1 -17.68 -12.10 21.80
C MET A 1 -17.35 -11.25 20.66
N GLU A 2 -18.06 -10.36 20.36
CA GLU A 2 -17.75 -9.54 19.22
C GLU A 2 -16.42 -8.88 19.39
N ASN A 3 -15.96 -8.76 20.59
CA ASN A 3 -14.66 -8.17 20.81
C ASN A 3 -13.55 -8.94 20.14
N SER A 4 -13.61 -10.24 20.23
CA SER A 4 -12.55 -11.03 19.64
C SER A 4 -12.59 -10.91 18.12
N ASN A 5 -13.78 -10.76 17.56
CA ASN A 5 -13.86 -10.57 16.14
C ASN A 5 -13.22 -9.27 15.73
N THR A 6 -13.44 -8.24 16.50
CA THR A 6 -12.85 -6.96 16.20
C THR A 6 -11.36 -7.05 16.23
N GLU A 7 -10.83 -7.75 17.18
CA GLU A 7 -9.40 -7.87 17.31
C GLU A 7 -8.79 -8.60 16.14
N LYS A 8 -9.46 -9.63 15.66
CA LYS A 8 -8.91 -10.40 14.58
C LYS A 8 -8.81 -9.63 13.29
N THR A 9 -9.73 -8.72 13.07
CA THR A 9 -9.77 -7.98 11.83
C THR A 9 -9.12 -6.62 11.95
N ASN A 10 -8.56 -6.33 13.11
CA ASN A 10 -8.05 -5.00 13.35
C ASN A 10 -6.68 -4.82 12.73
N LEU A 11 -6.62 -4.05 11.65
CA LEU A 11 -5.37 -3.66 11.04
C LEU A 11 -5.15 -2.19 11.33
N SER A 12 -3.92 -1.86 11.68
CA SER A 12 -3.56 -0.48 11.92
C SER A 12 -3.45 0.27 10.61
N ILE A 13 -3.81 1.53 10.63
CA ILE A 13 -3.69 2.39 9.46
C ILE A 13 -2.55 3.35 9.70
N LEU A 14 -1.60 3.36 8.76
CA LEU A 14 -0.48 4.28 8.80
C LEU A 14 -0.71 5.32 7.72
N LYS A 15 -1.01 6.54 8.11
CA LYS A 15 -1.34 7.58 7.16
C LYS A 15 -0.09 8.11 6.50
N THR A 16 -0.22 8.50 5.22
CA THR A 16 0.93 9.03 4.51
C THR A 16 1.50 10.27 5.19
N LYS A 17 0.64 11.08 5.78
CA LYS A 17 1.13 12.29 6.43
C LYS A 17 1.98 11.99 7.65
N ASP A 18 1.88 10.77 8.18
CA ASP A 18 2.64 10.39 9.36
C ASP A 18 3.90 9.60 9.01
N LEU A 19 4.17 9.41 7.73
CA LEU A 19 5.37 8.68 7.32
C LEU A 19 6.60 9.56 7.54
N PRO A 20 7.72 8.93 7.98
CA PRO A 20 8.97 9.69 8.11
C PRO A 20 9.50 10.09 6.74
N ASP A 21 10.50 10.94 6.73
CA ASP A 21 11.06 11.45 5.48
C ASP A 21 11.69 10.36 4.63
N SER A 22 12.10 9.29 5.24
CA SER A 22 12.62 8.12 4.53
C SER A 22 11.95 6.91 5.13
N PHE A 23 11.36 6.07 4.30
CA PHE A 23 10.57 4.95 4.81
C PHE A 23 10.66 3.79 3.86
N ILE A 24 10.66 2.58 4.41
CA ILE A 24 10.67 1.37 3.62
C ILE A 24 9.41 0.57 3.92
N PHE A 25 8.68 0.25 2.86
CA PHE A 25 7.51 -0.61 2.97
C PHE A 25 7.98 -2.04 2.77
N HIS A 26 7.84 -2.86 3.81
CA HIS A 26 8.30 -4.24 3.79
C HIS A 26 7.15 -5.17 3.42
N GLU A 27 7.46 -6.18 2.61
CA GLU A 27 6.47 -7.19 2.23
C GLU A 27 5.16 -6.54 1.80
N CYS A 28 5.26 -5.65 0.86
CA CYS A 28 4.14 -4.80 0.48
C CYS A 28 3.35 -5.43 -0.66
N VAL A 29 2.03 -5.31 -0.58
CA VAL A 29 1.11 -5.75 -1.63
C VAL A 29 0.24 -4.56 -1.96
N ILE A 30 0.04 -4.29 -3.25
CA ILE A 30 -0.75 -3.15 -3.66
C ILE A 30 -2.11 -3.57 -4.18
N GLY A 31 -3.14 -2.83 -3.78
CA GLY A 31 -4.47 -2.96 -4.32
C GLY A 31 -4.97 -1.59 -4.72
N LYS A 32 -6.03 -1.56 -5.47
CA LYS A 32 -6.64 -0.29 -5.86
C LYS A 32 -8.08 -0.30 -5.41
N LYS A 33 -8.46 0.72 -4.68
CA LYS A 33 -9.80 0.82 -4.18
C LYS A 33 -10.46 2.07 -4.73
N GLN A 34 -11.66 1.90 -5.21
CA GLN A 34 -12.43 3.05 -5.65
C GLN A 34 -13.13 3.64 -4.43
N ILE A 35 -12.88 4.90 -4.19
CA ILE A 35 -13.48 5.60 -3.07
C ILE A 35 -14.38 6.67 -3.63
N GLN A 36 -15.61 6.66 -3.15
CA GLN A 36 -16.55 7.68 -3.58
C GLN A 36 -16.29 8.93 -2.76
N SER A 37 -15.43 9.75 -3.27
CA SER A 37 -15.07 10.99 -2.61
C SER A 37 -14.57 11.95 -3.66
N ASP A 38 -14.36 13.19 -3.25
CA ASP A 38 -13.84 14.18 -4.17
C ASP A 38 -12.41 13.89 -4.56
N TYR A 39 -11.76 12.96 -3.87
CA TYR A 39 -10.36 12.67 -4.14
C TYR A 39 -10.18 11.51 -5.11
N GLY A 40 -11.26 10.88 -5.56
CA GLY A 40 -11.15 9.83 -6.56
C GLY A 40 -10.69 8.51 -5.98
N PHE A 41 -9.75 7.87 -6.68
CA PHE A 41 -9.31 6.54 -6.31
C PHE A 41 -8.11 6.60 -5.38
N SER A 42 -7.95 5.56 -4.60
CA SER A 42 -6.78 5.40 -3.75
C SER A 42 -6.17 4.05 -3.99
N TYR A 43 -4.86 3.98 -3.87
CA TYR A 43 -4.17 2.70 -3.79
C TYR A 43 -4.15 2.29 -2.33
N ILE A 44 -4.22 0.99 -2.10
CA ILE A 44 -4.11 0.43 -0.77
C ILE A 44 -2.80 -0.33 -0.72
N LEU A 45 -1.97 0.01 0.25
CA LEU A 45 -0.71 -0.70 0.46
C LEU A 45 -0.85 -1.51 1.74
N PHE A 46 -0.76 -2.84 1.61
CA PHE A 46 -0.73 -3.74 2.75
C PHE A 46 0.74 -4.05 2.98
N HIS A 47 1.24 -3.77 4.17
CA HIS A 47 2.67 -3.96 4.38
C HIS A 47 2.95 -4.24 5.84
N LYS A 48 4.22 -4.53 6.15
CA LYS A 48 4.66 -4.78 7.50
C LYS A 48 5.37 -3.56 8.04
N ASN A 49 5.12 -3.25 9.29
CA ASN A 49 5.81 -2.19 9.99
C ASN A 49 6.16 -2.70 11.36
N ASN A 50 7.45 -2.94 11.60
CA ASN A 50 7.93 -3.51 12.86
C ASN A 50 7.24 -4.84 13.14
N GLY A 51 7.07 -5.64 12.11
CA GLY A 51 6.47 -6.96 12.27
C GLY A 51 4.96 -6.96 12.36
N THR A 52 4.33 -5.81 12.28
CA THR A 52 2.88 -5.70 12.40
C THR A 52 2.30 -5.36 11.03
N ASP A 53 1.17 -5.98 10.72
CA ASP A 53 0.47 -5.70 9.47
C ASP A 53 -0.21 -4.35 9.56
N VAL A 54 0.03 -3.51 8.56
CA VAL A 54 -0.59 -2.19 8.53
C VAL A 54 -1.06 -1.89 7.11
N ILE A 55 -1.94 -0.90 7.01
CA ILE A 55 -2.50 -0.46 5.73
C ILE A 55 -2.18 1.02 5.56
N THR A 56 -1.73 1.38 4.37
CA THR A 56 -1.54 2.78 4.01
C THR A 56 -2.35 3.07 2.75
N PHE A 57 -3.14 4.13 2.79
CA PHE A 57 -3.91 4.58 1.64
C PHE A 57 -3.16 5.70 0.95
N VAL A 58 -3.06 5.62 -0.37
CA VAL A 58 -2.31 6.61 -1.15
C VAL A 58 -3.23 7.13 -2.23
N ASN A 59 -3.47 8.44 -2.21
CA ASN A 59 -4.28 9.08 -3.23
C ASN A 59 -3.56 8.97 -4.57
N GLU A 60 -4.25 8.48 -5.60
CA GLU A 60 -3.61 8.22 -6.87
C GLU A 60 -3.17 9.50 -7.57
N GLU A 61 -3.70 10.64 -7.16
CA GLU A 61 -3.31 11.91 -7.76
C GLU A 61 -2.16 12.57 -7.04
N SER A 62 -1.74 12.02 -5.91
CA SER A 62 -0.58 12.56 -5.22
C SER A 62 0.69 12.14 -5.95
N ASN A 63 1.80 12.80 -5.63
CA ASN A 63 3.08 12.43 -6.23
C ASN A 63 3.41 10.97 -5.95
N PHE A 64 3.14 10.51 -4.74
CA PHE A 64 3.37 9.11 -4.39
C PHE A 64 2.48 8.21 -5.25
N GLY A 65 1.20 8.59 -5.38
CA GLY A 65 0.27 7.80 -6.17
C GLY A 65 0.64 7.74 -7.64
N ILE A 66 1.12 8.85 -8.18
CA ILE A 66 1.56 8.88 -9.57
C ILE A 66 2.73 7.92 -9.76
N GLY A 67 3.66 7.89 -8.80
CA GLY A 67 4.77 6.97 -8.86
C GLY A 67 4.31 5.52 -8.80
N LEU A 68 3.32 5.22 -7.95
CA LEU A 68 2.79 3.87 -7.88
C LEU A 68 2.15 3.47 -9.20
N LYS A 69 1.47 4.39 -9.85
CA LYS A 69 0.84 4.11 -11.12
C LYS A 69 1.87 3.78 -12.18
N GLU A 70 2.99 4.48 -12.17
CA GLU A 70 4.03 4.23 -13.15
C GLU A 70 4.64 2.84 -12.99
N HIS A 71 4.67 2.34 -11.77
CA HIS A 71 5.26 1.02 -11.50
C HIS A 71 4.22 -0.07 -11.36
N PHE A 72 2.96 0.26 -11.58
CA PHE A 72 1.88 -0.65 -11.23
C PHE A 72 2.01 -2.02 -11.89
N ASN A 73 2.36 -2.05 -13.16
CA ASN A 73 2.46 -3.33 -13.86
C ASN A 73 3.56 -4.22 -13.29
N THR A 74 4.56 -3.61 -12.68
CA THR A 74 5.65 -4.36 -12.08
C THR A 74 5.26 -4.92 -10.72
N ILE A 75 4.47 -4.16 -9.96
CA ILE A 75 4.22 -4.52 -8.56
C ILE A 75 2.86 -5.15 -8.32
N VAL A 76 1.93 -5.06 -9.28
CA VAL A 76 0.63 -5.68 -9.10
C VAL A 76 0.81 -7.20 -9.04
N ASN A 77 0.05 -7.84 -8.15
CA ASN A 77 0.11 -9.28 -7.94
C ASN A 77 1.49 -9.75 -7.50
N SER A 78 2.20 -8.89 -6.80
CA SER A 78 3.54 -9.19 -6.31
C SER A 78 3.66 -8.79 -4.86
N VAL A 79 4.59 -9.42 -4.17
CA VAL A 79 5.03 -8.94 -2.86
C VAL A 79 6.35 -8.23 -3.12
N PHE A 80 6.45 -6.99 -2.68
CA PHE A 80 7.61 -6.17 -3.00
C PHE A 80 8.04 -5.34 -1.80
N GLU A 81 9.23 -4.80 -1.91
CA GLU A 81 9.78 -3.88 -0.93
C GLU A 81 9.97 -2.55 -1.63
N MET A 82 9.64 -1.46 -0.97
CA MET A 82 9.67 -0.15 -1.61
C MET A 82 10.22 0.88 -0.67
N GLU A 83 11.19 1.63 -1.14
CA GLU A 83 11.76 2.73 -0.38
C GLU A 83 11.28 4.05 -0.95
N ILE A 84 10.79 4.93 -0.08
CA ILE A 84 10.34 6.25 -0.49
C ILE A 84 11.11 7.31 0.26
N ARG A 85 11.09 8.50 -0.28
CA ARG A 85 11.72 9.66 0.35
C ARG A 85 10.83 10.87 0.16
N SER A 86 10.75 11.69 1.18
CA SER A 86 9.91 12.88 1.10
C SER A 86 10.63 14.02 0.42
N PHE A 87 9.85 14.96 -0.07
CA PHE A 87 10.35 16.21 -0.58
C PHE A 87 9.32 17.28 -0.23
N GLY A 88 9.75 18.55 -0.22
CA GLY A 88 8.86 19.63 0.14
C GLY A 88 8.65 19.68 1.64
N GLU A 89 7.81 20.62 2.05
CA GLU A 89 7.56 20.84 3.47
C GLU A 89 6.10 21.15 3.69
N GLY A 90 5.64 20.84 4.90
CA GLY A 90 4.30 21.16 5.31
C GLY A 90 3.25 20.56 4.40
N LYS A 91 2.31 21.37 3.97
CA LYS A 91 1.25 20.86 3.13
C LYS A 91 1.73 20.54 1.72
N TYR A 92 2.93 20.95 1.37
CA TYR A 92 3.49 20.62 0.06
C TYR A 92 4.39 19.42 0.12
N LYS A 93 4.44 18.75 1.25
CA LYS A 93 5.28 17.56 1.39
C LYS A 93 4.71 16.43 0.56
N GLY A 94 5.55 15.82 -0.23
CA GLY A 94 5.18 14.65 -1.02
C GLY A 94 6.23 13.59 -0.89
N PHE A 95 6.06 12.49 -1.63
CA PHE A 95 7.00 11.38 -1.58
C PHE A 95 7.33 10.92 -2.99
N VAL A 96 8.57 10.54 -3.18
CA VAL A 96 9.00 9.91 -4.42
C VAL A 96 9.47 8.50 -4.09
N ILE A 97 9.31 7.62 -5.04
CA ILE A 97 9.75 6.24 -4.89
C ILE A 97 11.20 6.17 -5.32
N LYS A 98 12.06 5.75 -4.39
CA LYS A 98 13.48 5.68 -4.65
C LYS A 98 13.87 4.31 -5.20
N ARG A 99 13.17 3.26 -4.76
CA ARG A 99 13.55 1.92 -5.16
C ARG A 99 12.38 0.98 -4.94
N ILE A 100 12.16 0.08 -5.86
CA ILE A 100 11.18 -0.99 -5.73
C ILE A 100 11.90 -2.29 -6.06
N THR A 101 11.75 -3.27 -5.18
CA THR A 101 12.33 -4.58 -5.39
C THR A 101 11.22 -5.61 -5.25
N LYS A 102 10.97 -6.33 -6.32
CA LYS A 102 9.98 -7.41 -6.26
C LYS A 102 10.60 -8.58 -5.52
N LEU A 103 9.89 -9.08 -4.51
CA LEU A 103 10.38 -10.19 -3.71
C LEU A 103 9.88 -11.53 -4.24
N ARG A 104 8.62 -11.57 -4.66
CA ARG A 104 8.04 -12.81 -5.18
C ARG A 104 6.67 -12.50 -5.74
N ASP A 105 6.12 -13.45 -6.47
CA ASP A 105 4.75 -13.30 -6.97
C ASP A 105 3.79 -13.54 -5.83
N LEU A 106 2.66 -12.85 -5.88
CA LEU A 106 1.62 -13.05 -4.90
C LEU A 106 0.78 -14.24 -5.33
N VAL A 107 0.72 -15.25 -4.47
CA VAL A 107 -0.05 -16.45 -4.76
C VAL A 107 -1.39 -16.32 -4.08
N ILE A 108 -2.45 -16.46 -4.86
CA ILE A 108 -3.80 -16.34 -4.34
C ILE A 108 -4.51 -17.67 -4.55
N PRO A 109 -4.49 -18.53 -3.54
CA PRO A 109 -5.09 -19.87 -3.71
C PRO A 109 -6.55 -19.83 -4.12
N SER A 110 -7.28 -18.83 -3.66
CA SER A 110 -8.69 -18.75 -4.01
C SER A 110 -8.92 -18.57 -5.49
N GLN A 111 -7.93 -18.05 -6.21
CA GLN A 111 -8.07 -17.90 -7.64
C GLN A 111 -8.21 -19.23 -8.31
N THR A 112 -7.45 -20.19 -7.85
CA THR A 112 -7.52 -21.52 -8.42
C THR A 112 -8.91 -22.08 -8.31
N LYS A 113 -9.55 -21.82 -7.19
CA LYS A 113 -10.90 -22.32 -7.01
C LYS A 113 -11.87 -21.66 -7.94
N LEU A 114 -11.70 -20.39 -8.15
CA LEU A 114 -12.60 -19.68 -9.04
C LEU A 114 -12.53 -20.25 -10.43
N GLU A 115 -11.37 -20.64 -10.84
CA GLU A 115 -11.23 -21.20 -12.16
C GLU A 115 -11.94 -22.53 -12.28
N GLY A 116 -12.19 -23.15 -11.18
CA GLY A 116 -12.88 -24.41 -11.21
C GLY A 116 -14.37 -24.27 -11.44
N PHE A 117 -14.88 -23.10 -11.43
CA PHE A 117 -16.31 -22.90 -11.62
C PHE A 117 -16.75 -23.22 -13.03
#